data_6834fb5a3285377a74308ee5b2f3d22a
#
_entry.id   6834fb5a3285377a74308ee5b2f3d22a
#
_cell.length_a   1.000
_cell.length_b   1.000
_cell.length_c   1.000
_cell.angle_alpha   90.00
_cell.angle_beta   90.00
_cell.angle_gamma   90.00
#
_symmetry.space_group_name_H-M   'P 1'
#
loop_
_entity.id
_entity.type
_entity.pdbx_description
1 polymer ?
#
loop_
_entity_poly.entity_id
_entity_poly.type
_entity_poly.pdbx_seq_one_letter_code
_entity_poly.pdbx_strand_id
1 'polypeptide(L)'
;MTIHIDTSALVDALTGPRRTLDTLIAFAEEGHRLALSTIVLYEWLRGPRTPAELAVQEDLFPRARTVPFGPGAAAVAAGLYRTVSRPRGREIDLAVAACALQDGARLWTLNRADFRDVPGLSLL
;
A
#
# COMPACT_ATOMS: atom_id res chain seq x y z
N MET A 1 -2.92 0.24 -15.50
CA MET A 1 -2.92 -0.82 -14.45
C MET A 1 -3.26 -0.21 -13.11
N THR A 2 -3.52 -1.04 -12.14
CA THR A 2 -3.74 -0.58 -10.76
C THR A 2 -2.47 -0.75 -9.95
N ILE A 3 -2.11 0.28 -9.19
CA ILE A 3 -0.92 0.30 -8.34
C ILE A 3 -1.38 0.59 -6.92
N HIS A 4 -1.16 -0.35 -6.01
CA HIS A 4 -1.32 -0.11 -4.58
C HIS A 4 -0.06 0.53 -4.02
N ILE A 5 -0.24 1.53 -3.17
CA ILE A 5 0.86 2.26 -2.55
C ILE A 5 1.05 1.73 -1.13
N ASP A 6 2.25 1.23 -0.84
CA ASP A 6 2.60 0.81 0.52
C ASP A 6 2.85 2.03 1.41
N THR A 7 2.72 1.84 2.71
CA THR A 7 2.91 2.91 3.70
C THR A 7 4.27 3.58 3.56
N SER A 8 5.33 2.82 3.33
CA SER A 8 6.68 3.39 3.15
C SER A 8 6.76 4.40 2.01
N ALA A 9 6.15 4.05 0.87
CA ALA A 9 6.13 4.93 -0.30
C ALA A 9 5.22 6.13 -0.07
N LEU A 10 4.07 5.95 0.58
CA LEU A 10 3.14 7.03 0.89
C LEU A 10 3.78 8.06 1.83
N VAL A 11 4.42 7.58 2.89
CA VAL A 11 5.12 8.47 3.84
C VAL A 11 6.21 9.27 3.14
N ASP A 12 7.01 8.61 2.32
CA ASP A 12 8.08 9.28 1.60
C ASP A 12 7.55 10.30 0.58
N ALA A 13 6.42 9.99 -0.06
CA ALA A 13 5.83 10.89 -1.06
C ALA A 13 5.18 12.14 -0.45
N LEU A 14 4.61 12.03 0.75
CA LEU A 14 3.77 13.09 1.33
C LEU A 14 4.39 13.81 2.52
N THR A 15 5.53 13.33 3.05
CA THR A 15 6.17 13.94 4.21
C THR A 15 7.65 14.24 3.94
N GLY A 16 8.23 15.13 4.76
CA GLY A 16 9.63 15.48 4.68
C GLY A 16 10.02 16.01 3.31
N PRO A 17 11.15 15.54 2.72
CA PRO A 17 11.61 15.99 1.40
C PRO A 17 10.71 15.62 0.22
N ARG A 18 9.72 14.73 0.42
CA ARG A 18 8.76 14.28 -0.61
C ARG A 18 9.46 13.71 -1.85
N ARG A 19 10.47 12.86 -1.65
CA ARG A 19 11.35 12.37 -2.73
C ARG A 19 10.61 11.60 -3.81
N THR A 20 9.58 10.84 -3.43
CA THR A 20 8.83 9.99 -4.37
C THR A 20 7.54 10.62 -4.85
N LEU A 21 7.25 11.88 -4.48
CA LEU A 21 6.02 12.54 -4.92
C LEU A 21 5.95 12.67 -6.43
N ASP A 22 7.04 13.04 -7.09
CA ASP A 22 7.08 13.16 -8.54
C ASP A 22 6.81 11.83 -9.24
N THR A 23 7.32 10.73 -8.67
CA THR A 23 7.04 9.38 -9.18
C THR A 23 5.55 9.04 -9.04
N LEU A 24 4.95 9.38 -7.92
CA LEU A 24 3.53 9.18 -7.68
C LEU A 24 2.67 9.95 -8.70
N ILE A 25 3.02 11.21 -8.93
CA ILE A 25 2.34 12.06 -9.90
C ILE A 25 2.49 11.49 -11.32
N ALA A 26 3.71 11.04 -11.68
CA ALA A 26 3.98 10.46 -12.97
C ALA A 26 3.13 9.21 -13.25
N PHE A 27 2.96 8.35 -12.25
CA PHE A 27 2.08 7.19 -12.38
C PHE A 27 0.63 7.60 -12.69
N ALA A 28 0.13 8.61 -12.00
CA ALA A 28 -1.23 9.12 -12.24
C ALA A 28 -1.35 9.72 -13.66
N GLU A 29 -0.35 10.48 -14.10
CA GLU A 29 -0.32 11.10 -15.43
C GLU A 29 -0.24 10.06 -16.55
N GLU A 30 0.41 8.92 -16.28
CA GLU A 30 0.48 7.80 -17.21
C GLU A 30 -0.82 7.00 -17.28
N GLY A 31 -1.83 7.39 -16.53
CA GLY A 31 -3.15 6.77 -16.55
C GLY A 31 -3.31 5.57 -15.62
N HIS A 32 -2.36 5.32 -14.73
CA HIS A 32 -2.49 4.26 -13.73
C HIS A 32 -3.48 4.63 -12.64
N ARG A 33 -4.26 3.66 -12.21
CA ARG A 33 -5.14 3.82 -11.05
C ARG A 33 -4.31 3.60 -9.79
N LEU A 34 -4.20 4.63 -8.96
CA LEU A 34 -3.49 4.57 -7.69
C LEU A 34 -4.48 4.26 -6.57
N ALA A 35 -4.12 3.39 -5.65
CA ALA A 35 -5.02 2.98 -4.57
C ALA A 35 -4.27 2.78 -3.26
N LEU A 36 -4.97 3.05 -2.16
CA LEU A 36 -4.55 2.64 -0.82
C LEU A 36 -5.49 1.55 -0.33
N SER A 37 -4.96 0.56 0.38
CA SER A 37 -5.79 -0.33 1.19
C SER A 37 -6.15 0.35 2.52
N THR A 38 -7.18 -0.14 3.18
CA THR A 38 -7.55 0.32 4.53
C THR A 38 -6.42 0.08 5.53
N ILE A 39 -5.60 -0.95 5.31
CA ILE A 39 -4.44 -1.22 6.18
C ILE A 39 -3.41 -0.09 6.06
N VAL A 40 -3.08 0.33 4.85
CA VAL A 40 -2.15 1.44 4.62
C VAL A 40 -2.74 2.74 5.15
N LEU A 41 -4.03 2.98 4.94
CA LEU A 41 -4.69 4.15 5.50
C LEU A 41 -4.57 4.18 7.03
N TYR A 42 -4.80 3.04 7.68
CA TYR A 42 -4.63 2.93 9.14
C TYR A 42 -3.20 3.26 9.57
N GLU A 43 -2.20 2.69 8.90
CA GLU A 43 -0.80 2.96 9.24
C GLU A 43 -0.43 4.43 9.03
N TRP A 44 -0.95 5.04 7.97
CA TRP A 44 -0.76 6.46 7.71
C TRP A 44 -1.39 7.31 8.81
N LEU A 45 -2.65 7.06 9.14
CA LEU A 45 -3.39 7.86 10.13
C LEU A 45 -2.89 7.72 11.55
N ARG A 46 -2.32 6.57 11.92
CA ARG A 46 -1.79 6.36 13.29
C ARG A 46 -0.47 7.07 13.54
N GLY A 47 0.25 7.44 12.49
CA GLY A 47 1.51 8.16 12.60
C GLY A 47 1.32 9.66 12.82
N PRO A 48 2.38 10.38 13.20
CA PRO A 48 2.31 11.84 13.34
C PRO A 48 2.20 12.48 11.96
N ARG A 49 1.09 13.18 11.72
CA ARG A 49 0.82 13.88 10.45
C ARG A 49 0.38 15.29 10.72
N THR A 50 0.84 16.24 9.91
CA THR A 50 0.34 17.60 9.97
C THR A 50 -1.04 17.68 9.29
N PRO A 51 -1.86 18.70 9.61
CA PRO A 51 -3.12 18.90 8.90
C PRO A 51 -2.94 19.03 7.38
N ALA A 52 -1.86 19.67 6.92
CA ALA A 52 -1.58 19.82 5.49
C ALA A 52 -1.29 18.45 4.84
N GLU A 53 -0.53 17.58 5.52
CA GLU A 53 -0.24 16.23 5.02
C GLU A 53 -1.50 15.38 4.92
N LEU A 54 -2.39 15.48 5.92
CA LEU A 54 -3.68 14.78 5.90
C LEU A 54 -4.57 15.27 4.75
N ALA A 55 -4.57 16.58 4.49
CA ALA A 55 -5.35 17.16 3.40
C ALA A 55 -4.87 16.67 2.03
N VAL A 56 -3.56 16.63 1.80
CA VAL A 56 -2.98 16.12 0.55
C VAL A 56 -3.32 14.64 0.36
N GLN A 57 -3.22 13.85 1.42
CA GLN A 57 -3.59 12.43 1.35
C GLN A 57 -5.06 12.26 0.99
N GLU A 58 -5.96 13.04 1.60
CA GLU A 58 -7.39 12.94 1.30
C GLU A 58 -7.70 13.36 -0.15
N ASP A 59 -6.99 14.37 -0.68
CA ASP A 59 -7.15 14.79 -2.07
C ASP A 59 -6.70 13.72 -3.06
N LEU A 60 -5.56 13.10 -2.81
CA LEU A 60 -5.00 12.07 -3.70
C LEU A 60 -5.67 10.71 -3.51
N PHE A 61 -6.01 10.38 -2.28
CA PHE A 61 -6.55 9.07 -1.91
C PHE A 61 -7.74 9.25 -0.97
N PRO A 62 -8.92 9.64 -1.50
CA PRO A 62 -10.11 9.82 -0.66
C PRO A 62 -10.50 8.53 0.07
N ARG A 63 -10.94 8.66 1.31
CA ARG A 63 -11.39 7.53 2.14
C ARG A 63 -12.43 6.67 1.44
N ALA A 64 -13.35 7.31 0.70
CA ALA A 64 -14.42 6.64 -0.01
C ALA A 64 -13.91 5.67 -1.09
N ARG A 65 -12.68 5.84 -1.56
CA ARG A 65 -12.07 4.99 -2.59
C ARG A 65 -10.99 4.06 -2.05
N THR A 66 -10.84 3.98 -0.74
CA THR A 66 -9.88 3.06 -0.10
C THR A 66 -10.31 1.62 -0.33
N VAL A 67 -9.37 0.76 -0.69
CA VAL A 67 -9.64 -0.66 -0.94
C VAL A 67 -9.74 -1.39 0.41
N PRO A 68 -10.89 -1.98 0.75
CA PRO A 68 -11.08 -2.57 2.07
C PRO A 68 -10.32 -3.90 2.23
N PHE A 69 -9.79 -4.11 3.42
CA PHE A 69 -9.34 -5.42 3.85
C PHE A 69 -10.57 -6.22 4.30
N GLY A 70 -11.25 -6.81 3.32
CA GLY A 70 -12.48 -7.56 3.55
C GLY A 70 -12.24 -9.05 3.69
N PRO A 71 -13.31 -9.87 3.70
CA PRO A 71 -13.20 -11.33 3.88
C PRO A 71 -12.31 -12.01 2.85
N GLY A 72 -12.38 -11.59 1.58
CA GLY A 72 -11.53 -12.14 0.53
C GLY A 72 -10.05 -11.87 0.77
N ALA A 73 -9.70 -10.63 1.08
CA ALA A 73 -8.32 -10.25 1.42
C ALA A 73 -7.84 -10.96 2.68
N ALA A 74 -8.72 -11.13 3.67
CA ALA A 74 -8.39 -11.86 4.90
C ALA A 74 -8.01 -13.32 4.59
N ALA A 75 -8.77 -13.98 3.71
CA ALA A 75 -8.47 -15.36 3.30
C ALA A 75 -7.13 -15.44 2.57
N VAL A 76 -6.85 -14.50 1.67
CA VAL A 76 -5.57 -14.43 0.95
C VAL A 76 -4.42 -14.20 1.94
N ALA A 77 -4.57 -13.25 2.87
CA ALA A 77 -3.54 -12.95 3.88
C ALA A 77 -3.25 -14.17 4.76
N ALA A 78 -4.28 -14.90 5.19
CA ALA A 78 -4.10 -16.12 5.97
C ALA A 78 -3.34 -17.19 5.18
N GLY A 79 -3.63 -17.34 3.89
CA GLY A 79 -2.90 -18.25 3.01
C GLY A 79 -1.44 -17.86 2.86
N LEU A 80 -1.14 -16.58 2.70
CA LEU A 80 0.23 -16.07 2.66
C LEU A 80 0.97 -16.36 3.96
N TYR A 81 0.33 -16.13 5.09
CA TYR A 81 0.92 -16.38 6.40
C TYR A 81 1.36 -17.84 6.56
N ARG A 82 0.56 -18.76 6.04
CA ARG A 82 0.89 -20.20 6.08
C ARG A 82 1.95 -20.63 5.07
N THR A 83 2.23 -19.78 4.08
CA THR A 83 3.09 -20.15 2.93
C THR A 83 4.48 -19.54 3.03
N VAL A 84 4.59 -18.27 3.45
CA VAL A 84 5.89 -17.58 3.50
C VAL A 84 6.75 -18.09 4.64
N SER A 85 8.07 -17.98 4.48
CA SER A 85 9.01 -18.24 5.57
C SER A 85 8.91 -17.09 6.58
N ARG A 86 8.98 -17.44 7.87
CA ARG A 86 9.03 -16.45 8.96
C ARG A 86 7.89 -15.42 8.90
N PRO A 87 6.62 -15.86 8.92
CA PRO A 87 5.50 -14.93 8.81
C PRO A 87 5.28 -14.07 10.07
N ARG A 88 5.77 -14.52 11.23
CA ARG A 88 5.57 -13.82 12.50
C ARG A 88 6.21 -12.43 12.44
N GLY A 89 5.44 -11.41 12.81
CA GLY A 89 5.86 -10.01 12.73
C GLY A 89 5.61 -9.38 11.36
N ARG A 90 5.10 -10.13 10.40
CA ARG A 90 4.83 -9.67 9.03
C ARG A 90 3.34 -9.57 8.71
N GLU A 91 2.49 -9.67 9.72
CA GLU A 91 1.03 -9.75 9.55
C GLU A 91 0.49 -8.54 8.78
N ILE A 92 0.97 -7.33 9.10
CA ILE A 92 0.53 -6.10 8.42
C ILE A 92 1.00 -6.11 6.96
N ASP A 93 2.26 -6.44 6.70
CA ASP A 93 2.78 -6.50 5.34
C ASP A 93 2.03 -7.53 4.50
N LEU A 94 1.71 -8.69 5.07
CA LEU A 94 0.94 -9.71 4.38
C LEU A 94 -0.49 -9.26 4.11
N ALA A 95 -1.09 -8.47 5.00
CA ALA A 95 -2.40 -7.88 4.79
C ALA A 95 -2.37 -6.85 3.65
N VAL A 96 -1.32 -6.01 3.58
CA VAL A 96 -1.11 -5.06 2.48
C VAL A 96 -0.95 -5.81 1.16
N ALA A 97 -0.12 -6.85 1.14
CA ALA A 97 0.10 -7.69 -0.05
C ALA A 97 -1.21 -8.36 -0.50
N ALA A 98 -2.00 -8.86 0.44
CA ALA A 98 -3.28 -9.52 0.14
C ALA A 98 -4.26 -8.57 -0.54
N CYS A 99 -4.34 -7.32 -0.11
CA CYS A 99 -5.20 -6.33 -0.75
C CYS A 99 -4.77 -6.06 -2.19
N ALA A 100 -3.46 -5.95 -2.44
CA ALA A 100 -2.94 -5.75 -3.79
C ALA A 100 -3.25 -6.97 -4.69
N LEU A 101 -3.00 -8.18 -4.19
CA LEU A 101 -3.29 -9.42 -4.92
C LEU A 101 -4.77 -9.55 -5.24
N GLN A 102 -5.64 -9.29 -4.26
CA GLN A 102 -7.07 -9.36 -4.43
C GLN A 102 -7.59 -8.38 -5.50
N ASP A 103 -6.96 -7.22 -5.60
CA ASP A 103 -7.33 -6.17 -6.55
C ASP A 103 -6.63 -6.32 -7.91
N GLY A 104 -5.85 -7.38 -8.10
CA GLY A 104 -5.08 -7.59 -9.32
C GLY A 104 -4.05 -6.50 -9.57
N ALA A 105 -3.53 -5.88 -8.52
CA ALA A 105 -2.67 -4.72 -8.59
C ALA A 105 -1.20 -5.07 -8.38
N ARG A 106 -0.33 -4.18 -8.85
CA ARG A 106 1.08 -4.18 -8.45
C ARG A 106 1.22 -3.38 -7.16
N LEU A 107 2.29 -3.65 -6.42
CA LEU A 107 2.58 -2.93 -5.17
C LEU A 107 3.82 -2.05 -5.35
N TRP A 108 3.68 -0.77 -5.03
CA TRP A 108 4.81 0.15 -4.96
C TRP A 108 5.22 0.34 -3.51
N THR A 109 6.44 -0.10 -3.18
CA THR A 109 7.00 -0.06 -1.84
C THR A 109 8.46 0.35 -1.89
N LEU A 110 8.93 1.02 -0.85
CA LEU A 110 10.35 1.28 -0.64
C LEU A 110 11.03 0.16 0.18
N ASN A 111 10.25 -0.76 0.72
CA ASN A 111 10.74 -1.90 1.50
C ASN A 111 10.59 -3.21 0.72
N ARG A 112 11.19 -3.27 -0.47
CA ARG A 112 11.01 -4.41 -1.39
C ARG A 112 11.37 -5.75 -0.75
N ALA A 113 12.37 -5.78 0.12
CA ALA A 113 12.80 -7.00 0.81
C ALA A 113 11.68 -7.63 1.64
N ASP A 114 10.77 -6.80 2.19
CA ASP A 114 9.67 -7.27 3.03
C ASP A 114 8.55 -7.94 2.22
N PHE A 115 8.55 -7.78 0.89
CA PHE A 115 7.50 -8.30 0.01
C PHE A 115 8.02 -9.26 -1.07
N ARG A 116 9.34 -9.38 -1.20
CA ARG A 116 9.95 -10.11 -2.32
C ARG A 116 9.55 -11.58 -2.38
N ASP A 117 9.30 -12.20 -1.24
CA ASP A 117 8.95 -13.62 -1.14
C ASP A 117 7.44 -13.90 -1.19
N VAL A 118 6.61 -12.88 -1.36
CA VAL A 118 5.15 -13.04 -1.44
C VAL A 118 4.77 -13.62 -2.80
N PRO A 119 4.21 -14.85 -2.84
CA PRO A 119 3.87 -15.48 -4.12
C PRO A 119 2.83 -14.67 -4.90
N GLY A 120 3.07 -14.49 -6.18
CA GLY A 120 2.14 -13.84 -7.09
C GLY A 120 2.11 -12.32 -7.04
N LEU A 121 2.79 -11.70 -6.09
CA LEU A 121 2.83 -10.25 -5.96
C LEU A 121 3.88 -9.65 -6.91
N SER A 122 3.45 -8.69 -7.73
CA SER A 122 4.34 -7.92 -8.59
C SER A 122 4.70 -6.61 -7.91
N LEU A 123 5.99 -6.34 -7.77
CA LEU A 123 6.49 -5.11 -7.20
C LEU A 123 6.89 -4.12 -8.30
N LEU A 124 6.70 -2.84 -8.00
CA LEU A 124 7.23 -1.75 -8.81
C LEU A 124 8.59 -1.32 -8.31
#